data_b4a7a37dfe021d8a656679ab1976cf20
#
_entry.id   b4a7a37dfe021d8a656679ab1976cf20
#
_cell.length_a   1.000
_cell.length_b   1.000
_cell.length_c   1.000
_cell.angle_alpha   90.00
_cell.angle_beta   90.00
_cell.angle_gamma   90.00
#
_symmetry.space_group_name_H-M   'P 1'
#
loop_
_entity.id
_entity.type
_entity.pdbx_description
1 polymer ?
#
loop_
_entity_poly.entity_id
_entity_poly.type
_entity_poly.pdbx_seq_one_letter_code
_entity_poly.pdbx_strand_id
1 'polypeptide(L)'
;MKVGLIGNPNVGKSIIFHQLTGLGVEVSNYPGTTLNRQYGTTCFQKEIIEFTDLPGTYSLEGDSEEEKIVRSFVDSGEADVLVAVLDAGRLERNLYLLLQVAEYKKPMLVVLNMMDEAEKAGIRIDTAKLSSLLGVGVIPTVAIQGKNTSSIIPAILSSARPPVVKVLYDQHIEAAIRSLRTVYNLEWIGAIQALLGHAKEPDVRDSAATLSEEIERMHRMTVAQIVAGNRHHCAEHIADEVVEFRSPERAPDIDRLLTTRIPGIPILAAILVGILLTVFLIGSWLEQAIVSLIDTSSSTTSTRIGGVSGRVMRRLRCAGAR
;
A
#
# COMPACT_ATOMS: atom_id res chain seq x y z
N MET A 1 -6.45 -15.54 -20.36
CA MET A 1 -6.27 -14.08 -20.27
C MET A 1 -5.36 -13.77 -19.10
N LYS A 2 -4.38 -12.87 -19.29
CA LYS A 2 -3.42 -12.45 -18.25
C LYS A 2 -3.73 -11.03 -17.78
N VAL A 3 -3.77 -10.82 -16.48
CA VAL A 3 -4.13 -9.55 -15.85
C VAL A 3 -3.03 -9.12 -14.87
N GLY A 4 -2.48 -7.92 -15.08
CA GLY A 4 -1.52 -7.32 -14.15
C GLY A 4 -2.20 -6.35 -13.18
N LEU A 5 -2.02 -6.54 -11.87
CA LEU A 5 -2.45 -5.57 -10.86
C LEU A 5 -1.34 -4.57 -10.59
N ILE A 6 -1.64 -3.30 -10.79
CA ILE A 6 -0.70 -2.19 -10.60
C ILE A 6 -1.29 -1.16 -9.63
N GLY A 7 -0.47 -0.48 -8.86
CA GLY A 7 -0.90 0.58 -7.95
C GLY A 7 0.17 0.98 -6.96
N ASN A 8 -0.09 2.07 -6.27
CA ASN A 8 0.83 2.60 -5.26
C ASN A 8 0.96 1.61 -4.07
N PRO A 9 2.00 1.71 -3.26
CA PRO A 9 2.08 0.97 -2.00
C PRO A 9 0.88 1.29 -1.09
N ASN A 10 0.38 0.26 -0.39
CA ASN A 10 -0.69 0.36 0.61
C ASN A 10 -2.09 0.77 0.10
N VAL A 11 -2.37 0.67 -1.20
CA VAL A 11 -3.71 0.91 -1.76
C VAL A 11 -4.68 -0.28 -1.63
N GLY A 12 -4.24 -1.37 -1.00
CA GLY A 12 -5.05 -2.59 -0.84
C GLY A 12 -4.96 -3.56 -2.02
N LYS A 13 -3.96 -3.41 -2.90
CA LYS A 13 -3.75 -4.22 -4.10
C LYS A 13 -3.68 -5.73 -3.79
N SER A 14 -2.88 -6.15 -2.82
CA SER A 14 -2.73 -7.56 -2.44
C SER A 14 -4.02 -8.14 -1.81
N ILE A 15 -4.83 -7.32 -1.13
CA ILE A 15 -6.14 -7.76 -0.62
C ILE A 15 -7.06 -8.09 -1.80
N ILE A 16 -7.12 -7.20 -2.80
CA ILE A 16 -7.90 -7.42 -4.02
C ILE A 16 -7.39 -8.66 -4.75
N PHE A 17 -6.08 -8.80 -4.90
CA PHE A 17 -5.46 -9.97 -5.53
C PHE A 17 -5.91 -11.29 -4.88
N HIS A 18 -5.82 -11.39 -3.54
CA HIS A 18 -6.27 -12.58 -2.81
C HIS A 18 -7.77 -12.86 -2.93
N GLN A 19 -8.60 -11.82 -3.00
CA GLN A 19 -10.04 -11.99 -3.21
C GLN A 19 -10.39 -12.46 -4.61
N LEU A 20 -9.62 -12.07 -5.63
CA LEU A 20 -9.83 -12.49 -7.02
C LEU A 20 -9.30 -13.90 -7.30
N THR A 21 -8.20 -14.30 -6.66
CA THR A 21 -7.52 -15.59 -6.91
C THR A 21 -7.82 -16.67 -5.87
N GLY A 22 -8.35 -16.29 -4.71
CA GLY A 22 -8.60 -17.22 -3.61
C GLY A 22 -7.30 -17.78 -3.00
N LEU A 23 -7.31 -19.07 -2.68
CA LEU A 23 -6.17 -19.76 -2.05
C LEU A 23 -5.11 -20.27 -3.04
N GLY A 24 -5.34 -20.13 -4.34
CA GLY A 24 -4.45 -20.65 -5.40
C GLY A 24 -3.33 -19.67 -5.77
N VAL A 25 -2.58 -19.15 -4.80
CA VAL A 25 -1.49 -18.21 -5.03
C VAL A 25 -0.17 -18.94 -5.06
N GLU A 26 0.58 -18.75 -6.15
CA GLU A 26 1.96 -19.19 -6.28
C GLU A 26 2.91 -18.00 -6.11
N VAL A 27 4.02 -18.25 -5.42
CA VAL A 27 5.05 -17.24 -5.17
C VAL A 27 6.34 -17.66 -5.84
N SER A 28 6.91 -16.78 -6.64
CA SER A 28 8.24 -16.92 -7.25
C SER A 28 9.00 -15.59 -7.09
N ASN A 29 10.26 -15.53 -7.46
CA ASN A 29 10.98 -14.28 -7.51
C ASN A 29 10.99 -13.73 -8.94
N TYR A 30 11.02 -12.40 -9.08
CA TYR A 30 11.32 -11.79 -10.36
C TYR A 30 12.75 -12.14 -10.76
N PRO A 31 13.01 -12.46 -12.04
CA PRO A 31 14.35 -12.84 -12.49
C PRO A 31 15.41 -11.80 -12.11
N GLY A 32 16.46 -12.25 -11.40
CA GLY A 32 17.58 -11.39 -11.01
C GLY A 32 17.33 -10.44 -9.84
N THR A 33 16.23 -10.62 -9.10
CA THR A 33 15.88 -9.77 -7.95
C THR A 33 15.52 -10.59 -6.72
N THR A 34 15.44 -9.93 -5.57
CA THR A 34 14.93 -10.52 -4.30
C THR A 34 13.43 -10.31 -4.12
N LEU A 35 12.78 -9.60 -5.05
CA LEU A 35 11.37 -9.27 -4.95
C LEU A 35 10.50 -10.47 -5.35
N ASN A 36 9.48 -10.74 -4.55
CA ASN A 36 8.53 -11.81 -4.78
C ASN A 36 7.54 -11.44 -5.89
N ARG A 37 7.37 -12.33 -6.85
CA ARG A 37 6.29 -12.30 -7.82
C ARG A 37 5.17 -13.22 -7.31
N GLN A 38 3.98 -12.67 -7.12
CA GLN A 38 2.79 -13.44 -6.78
C GLN A 38 1.90 -13.54 -8.00
N TYR A 39 1.51 -14.75 -8.34
CA TYR A 39 0.53 -14.98 -9.38
C TYR A 39 -0.50 -16.02 -8.93
N GLY A 40 -1.70 -15.87 -9.41
CA GLY A 40 -2.80 -16.75 -9.07
C GLY A 40 -3.79 -16.85 -10.20
N THR A 41 -4.49 -17.96 -10.26
CA THR A 41 -5.46 -18.23 -11.31
C THR A 41 -6.86 -18.34 -10.75
N THR A 42 -7.84 -17.86 -11.50
CA THR A 42 -9.25 -18.07 -11.20
C THR A 42 -9.99 -18.50 -12.48
N CYS A 43 -11.11 -19.18 -12.32
CA CYS A 43 -11.95 -19.58 -13.43
C CYS A 43 -13.29 -18.82 -13.35
N PHE A 44 -13.61 -18.08 -14.40
CA PHE A 44 -14.88 -17.36 -14.51
C PHE A 44 -15.51 -17.63 -15.88
N GLN A 45 -16.75 -18.09 -15.91
CA GLN A 45 -17.48 -18.45 -17.16
C GLN A 45 -16.70 -19.37 -18.12
N LYS A 46 -15.94 -20.32 -17.59
CA LYS A 46 -15.05 -21.27 -18.28
C LYS A 46 -13.77 -20.65 -18.87
N GLU A 47 -13.51 -19.36 -18.62
CA GLU A 47 -12.24 -18.73 -18.96
C GLU A 47 -11.29 -18.77 -17.76
N ILE A 48 -10.04 -19.14 -18.03
CA ILE A 48 -8.97 -19.10 -17.04
C ILE A 48 -8.34 -17.71 -17.10
N ILE A 49 -8.35 -17.03 -15.96
CA ILE A 49 -7.75 -15.70 -15.79
C ILE A 49 -6.58 -15.84 -14.84
N GLU A 50 -5.40 -15.47 -15.30
CA GLU A 50 -4.16 -15.43 -14.53
C GLU A 50 -3.92 -14.00 -14.06
N PHE A 51 -3.81 -13.81 -12.75
CA PHE A 51 -3.50 -12.53 -12.14
C PHE A 51 -2.05 -12.51 -11.68
N THR A 52 -1.35 -11.41 -11.95
CA THR A 52 -0.02 -11.12 -11.42
C THR A 52 -0.11 -9.91 -10.50
N ASP A 53 0.29 -10.05 -9.22
CA ASP A 53 0.42 -8.93 -8.29
C ASP A 53 1.79 -8.28 -8.50
N LEU A 54 1.81 -7.06 -9.04
CA LEU A 54 3.04 -6.31 -9.26
C LEU A 54 3.47 -5.59 -7.97
N PRO A 55 4.77 -5.34 -7.77
CA PRO A 55 5.23 -4.52 -6.66
C PRO A 55 4.52 -3.15 -6.64
N GLY A 56 4.24 -2.63 -5.44
CA GLY A 56 3.69 -1.29 -5.30
C GLY A 56 4.76 -0.24 -5.64
N THR A 57 4.43 0.69 -6.53
CA THR A 57 5.33 1.78 -6.90
C THR A 57 4.59 3.11 -7.00
N TYR A 58 5.30 4.21 -6.88
CA TYR A 58 4.73 5.55 -7.05
C TYR A 58 4.97 6.12 -8.45
N SER A 59 5.92 5.56 -9.19
CA SER A 59 6.30 6.00 -10.52
C SER A 59 6.84 4.83 -11.35
N LEU A 60 6.89 4.99 -12.67
CA LEU A 60 7.59 4.09 -13.60
C LEU A 60 8.93 4.66 -14.07
N GLU A 61 9.35 5.83 -13.60
CA GLU A 61 10.49 6.56 -14.13
C GLU A 61 11.75 6.44 -13.27
N GLY A 62 11.61 6.00 -12.02
CA GLY A 62 12.74 5.85 -11.13
C GLY A 62 13.59 4.61 -11.39
N ASP A 63 14.62 4.47 -10.55
CA ASP A 63 15.63 3.41 -10.65
C ASP A 63 15.50 2.32 -9.58
N SER A 64 14.45 2.36 -8.76
CA SER A 64 14.18 1.29 -7.79
C SER A 64 13.90 -0.05 -8.49
N GLU A 65 14.14 -1.15 -7.78
CA GLU A 65 13.87 -2.49 -8.34
C GLU A 65 12.38 -2.65 -8.67
N GLU A 66 11.50 -2.14 -7.80
CA GLU A 66 10.06 -2.17 -7.98
C GLU A 66 9.63 -1.45 -9.26
N GLU A 67 10.14 -0.23 -9.48
CA GLU A 67 9.82 0.58 -10.65
C GLU A 67 10.31 -0.08 -11.95
N LYS A 68 11.52 -0.63 -11.95
CA LYS A 68 12.09 -1.36 -13.09
C LYS A 68 11.25 -2.60 -13.44
N ILE A 69 10.82 -3.37 -12.42
CA ILE A 69 9.98 -4.55 -12.62
C ILE A 69 8.64 -4.16 -13.23
N VAL A 70 7.95 -3.17 -12.64
CA VAL A 70 6.63 -2.75 -13.12
C VAL A 70 6.73 -2.19 -14.53
N ARG A 71 7.71 -1.32 -14.80
CA ARG A 71 7.98 -0.79 -16.14
C ARG A 71 8.24 -1.90 -17.16
N SER A 72 9.13 -2.84 -16.83
CA SER A 72 9.45 -3.98 -17.72
C SER A 72 8.23 -4.86 -17.99
N PHE A 73 7.38 -5.09 -16.99
CA PHE A 73 6.16 -5.87 -17.14
C PHE A 73 5.15 -5.16 -18.06
N VAL A 74 4.97 -3.86 -17.93
CA VAL A 74 4.08 -3.08 -18.79
C VAL A 74 4.64 -2.99 -20.22
N ASP A 75 5.96 -2.78 -20.35
CA ASP A 75 6.65 -2.74 -21.65
C ASP A 75 6.57 -4.08 -22.41
N SER A 76 6.72 -5.20 -21.70
CA SER A 76 6.76 -6.54 -22.33
C SER A 76 5.45 -6.92 -23.00
N GLY A 77 4.33 -6.32 -22.56
CA GLY A 77 3.00 -6.69 -23.05
C GLY A 77 2.54 -8.07 -22.57
N GLU A 78 3.13 -8.61 -21.51
CA GLU A 78 2.69 -9.88 -20.90
C GLU A 78 1.21 -9.88 -20.50
N ALA A 79 0.69 -8.72 -20.03
CA ALA A 79 -0.69 -8.59 -19.63
C ALA A 79 -1.60 -8.21 -20.81
N ASP A 80 -2.72 -8.92 -20.92
CA ASP A 80 -3.82 -8.55 -21.82
C ASP A 80 -4.60 -7.34 -21.28
N VAL A 81 -4.71 -7.25 -19.94
CA VAL A 81 -5.42 -6.17 -19.23
C VAL A 81 -4.62 -5.76 -18.00
N LEU A 82 -4.58 -4.46 -17.74
CA LEU A 82 -4.03 -3.88 -16.51
C LEU A 82 -5.17 -3.44 -15.59
N VAL A 83 -5.10 -3.83 -14.32
CA VAL A 83 -6.02 -3.37 -13.28
C VAL A 83 -5.27 -2.40 -12.37
N ALA A 84 -5.59 -1.12 -12.47
CA ALA A 84 -5.00 -0.08 -11.64
C ALA A 84 -5.81 0.06 -10.35
N VAL A 85 -5.17 -0.20 -9.21
CA VAL A 85 -5.76 -0.05 -7.88
C VAL A 85 -5.35 1.28 -7.30
N LEU A 86 -6.33 2.14 -7.00
CA LEU A 86 -6.15 3.49 -6.48
C LEU A 86 -6.76 3.61 -5.08
N ASP A 87 -6.16 4.43 -4.24
CA ASP A 87 -6.68 4.85 -2.95
C ASP A 87 -7.58 6.08 -3.12
N ALA A 88 -8.87 5.94 -2.78
CA ALA A 88 -9.85 7.02 -2.89
C ALA A 88 -9.51 8.23 -2.00
N GLY A 89 -8.91 8.01 -0.84
CA GLY A 89 -8.51 9.09 0.06
C GLY A 89 -7.30 9.89 -0.43
N ARG A 90 -6.58 9.39 -1.44
CA ARG A 90 -5.36 10.00 -1.99
C ARG A 90 -5.36 9.95 -3.52
N LEU A 91 -6.50 10.29 -4.13
CA LEU A 91 -6.75 10.09 -5.55
C LEU A 91 -5.70 10.78 -6.44
N GLU A 92 -5.40 12.05 -6.22
CA GLU A 92 -4.44 12.83 -7.00
C GLU A 92 -3.06 12.12 -7.09
N ARG A 93 -2.54 11.69 -5.94
CA ARG A 93 -1.25 10.98 -5.88
C ARG A 93 -1.26 9.66 -6.65
N ASN A 94 -2.40 8.98 -6.65
CA ASN A 94 -2.55 7.69 -7.34
C ASN A 94 -2.77 7.89 -8.84
N LEU A 95 -3.40 8.98 -9.24
CA LEU A 95 -3.56 9.34 -10.65
C LEU A 95 -2.23 9.57 -11.35
N TYR A 96 -1.20 10.04 -10.66
CA TYR A 96 0.13 10.23 -11.25
C TYR A 96 0.70 8.94 -11.86
N LEU A 97 0.69 7.84 -11.10
CA LEU A 97 1.10 6.52 -11.62
C LEU A 97 0.14 6.03 -12.70
N LEU A 98 -1.17 6.20 -12.49
CA LEU A 98 -2.18 5.79 -13.47
C LEU A 98 -1.95 6.46 -14.82
N LEU A 99 -1.64 7.75 -14.86
CA LEU A 99 -1.37 8.49 -16.10
C LEU A 99 -0.14 7.95 -16.82
N GLN A 100 0.93 7.60 -16.12
CA GLN A 100 2.10 6.94 -16.71
C GLN A 100 1.73 5.61 -17.36
N VAL A 101 0.93 4.78 -16.69
CA VAL A 101 0.46 3.51 -17.24
C VAL A 101 -0.51 3.72 -18.41
N ALA A 102 -1.34 4.75 -18.35
CA ALA A 102 -2.30 5.08 -19.41
C ALA A 102 -1.63 5.45 -20.74
N GLU A 103 -0.42 5.97 -20.72
CA GLU A 103 0.34 6.31 -21.93
C GLU A 103 0.75 5.10 -22.76
N TYR A 104 0.81 3.91 -22.16
CA TYR A 104 1.04 2.66 -22.87
C TYR A 104 -0.15 2.18 -23.69
N LYS A 105 -1.32 2.80 -23.53
CA LYS A 105 -2.54 2.49 -24.26
C LYS A 105 -2.97 1.00 -24.20
N LYS A 106 -2.60 0.32 -23.13
CA LYS A 106 -3.06 -1.05 -22.88
C LYS A 106 -4.50 -1.05 -22.36
N PRO A 107 -5.30 -2.09 -22.64
CA PRO A 107 -6.60 -2.24 -22.02
C PRO A 107 -6.48 -2.21 -20.50
N MET A 108 -7.28 -1.38 -19.83
CA MET A 108 -7.22 -1.24 -18.37
C MET A 108 -8.59 -1.06 -17.73
N LEU A 109 -8.62 -1.36 -16.44
CA LEU A 109 -9.71 -1.12 -15.52
C LEU A 109 -9.16 -0.41 -14.29
N VAL A 110 -9.92 0.52 -13.73
CA VAL A 110 -9.58 1.18 -12.47
C VAL A 110 -10.41 0.61 -11.33
N VAL A 111 -9.76 0.21 -10.26
CA VAL A 111 -10.40 -0.17 -8.99
C VAL A 111 -10.10 0.92 -7.99
N LEU A 112 -11.11 1.69 -7.62
CA LEU A 112 -11.02 2.77 -6.64
C LEU A 112 -11.35 2.21 -5.26
N ASN A 113 -10.32 1.90 -4.48
CA ASN A 113 -10.43 1.23 -3.18
C ASN A 113 -10.45 2.24 -2.01
N MET A 114 -10.75 1.75 -0.80
CA MET A 114 -10.83 2.54 0.43
C MET A 114 -11.90 3.64 0.39
N MET A 115 -13.02 3.37 -0.32
CA MET A 115 -14.13 4.33 -0.43
C MET A 115 -14.74 4.69 0.92
N ASP A 116 -14.72 3.78 1.89
CA ASP A 116 -15.19 3.99 3.26
C ASP A 116 -14.29 4.96 4.06
N GLU A 117 -12.98 4.90 3.83
CA GLU A 117 -12.02 5.83 4.44
C GLU A 117 -12.14 7.22 3.84
N ALA A 118 -12.29 7.31 2.53
CA ALA A 118 -12.54 8.57 1.83
C ALA A 118 -13.83 9.24 2.33
N GLU A 119 -14.93 8.48 2.44
CA GLU A 119 -16.21 8.98 2.93
C GLU A 119 -16.13 9.48 4.38
N LYS A 120 -15.44 8.74 5.28
CA LYS A 120 -15.16 9.19 6.65
C LYS A 120 -14.34 10.48 6.71
N ALA A 121 -13.42 10.66 5.77
CA ALA A 121 -12.64 11.89 5.62
C ALA A 121 -13.42 13.06 4.99
N GLY A 122 -14.69 12.85 4.61
CA GLY A 122 -15.50 13.85 3.92
C GLY A 122 -15.18 14.01 2.44
N ILE A 123 -14.47 13.04 1.86
CA ILE A 123 -14.11 13.00 0.44
C ILE A 123 -15.18 12.21 -0.31
N ARG A 124 -15.83 12.85 -1.28
CA ARG A 124 -16.74 12.19 -2.21
C ARG A 124 -16.16 12.25 -3.61
N ILE A 125 -16.17 11.14 -4.32
CA ILE A 125 -15.62 11.03 -5.67
C ILE A 125 -16.76 10.70 -6.64
N ASP A 126 -16.89 11.50 -7.69
CA ASP A 126 -17.75 11.18 -8.83
C ASP A 126 -17.05 10.14 -9.72
N THR A 127 -17.35 8.86 -9.45
CA THR A 127 -16.75 7.73 -10.19
C THR A 127 -17.21 7.67 -11.65
N ALA A 128 -18.40 8.18 -11.98
CA ALA A 128 -18.90 8.23 -13.35
C ALA A 128 -18.13 9.28 -14.16
N LYS A 129 -17.91 10.46 -13.58
CA LYS A 129 -17.11 11.51 -14.20
C LYS A 129 -15.64 11.08 -14.33
N LEU A 130 -15.07 10.46 -13.30
CA LEU A 130 -13.71 9.90 -13.36
C LEU A 130 -13.58 8.85 -14.50
N SER A 131 -14.54 7.93 -14.61
CA SER A 131 -14.59 6.96 -15.72
C SER A 131 -14.66 7.63 -17.09
N SER A 132 -15.42 8.70 -17.22
CA SER A 132 -15.53 9.48 -18.47
C SER A 132 -14.21 10.18 -18.83
N LEU A 133 -13.56 10.84 -17.87
CA LEU A 133 -12.28 11.54 -18.08
C LEU A 133 -11.15 10.59 -18.45
N LEU A 134 -11.07 9.46 -17.77
CA LEU A 134 -10.06 8.45 -18.05
C LEU A 134 -10.37 7.63 -19.31
N GLY A 135 -11.64 7.51 -19.66
CA GLY A 135 -12.13 6.68 -20.76
C GLY A 135 -12.10 5.19 -20.47
N VAL A 136 -12.05 4.76 -19.19
CA VAL A 136 -12.01 3.37 -18.74
C VAL A 136 -13.02 3.12 -17.64
N GLY A 137 -13.37 1.86 -17.38
CA GLY A 137 -14.24 1.50 -16.27
C GLY A 137 -13.62 1.82 -14.92
N VAL A 138 -14.41 2.37 -13.99
CA VAL A 138 -14.00 2.64 -12.60
C VAL A 138 -14.93 1.90 -11.66
N ILE A 139 -14.39 1.03 -10.79
CA ILE A 139 -15.16 0.27 -9.82
C ILE A 139 -14.80 0.76 -8.40
N PRO A 140 -15.75 1.40 -7.71
CA PRO A 140 -15.55 1.76 -6.31
C PRO A 140 -15.66 0.52 -5.42
N THR A 141 -14.66 0.31 -4.53
CA THR A 141 -14.55 -0.87 -3.68
C THR A 141 -14.20 -0.52 -2.24
N VAL A 142 -14.54 -1.44 -1.33
CA VAL A 142 -13.98 -1.52 0.01
C VAL A 142 -13.43 -2.94 0.17
N ALA A 143 -12.19 -3.14 -0.28
CA ALA A 143 -11.61 -4.48 -0.40
C ALA A 143 -11.56 -5.23 0.93
N ILE A 144 -11.26 -4.56 2.04
CA ILE A 144 -11.22 -5.18 3.37
C ILE A 144 -12.58 -5.79 3.79
N GLN A 145 -13.69 -5.26 3.27
CA GLN A 145 -15.05 -5.73 3.51
C GLN A 145 -15.58 -6.62 2.38
N GLY A 146 -14.82 -6.83 1.32
CA GLY A 146 -15.27 -7.54 0.12
C GLY A 146 -16.35 -6.79 -0.68
N LYS A 147 -16.59 -5.52 -0.39
CA LYS A 147 -17.65 -4.74 -1.06
C LYS A 147 -17.26 -4.43 -2.50
N ASN A 148 -18.11 -4.81 -3.45
CA ASN A 148 -17.95 -4.65 -4.91
C ASN A 148 -16.75 -5.38 -5.55
N THR A 149 -15.98 -6.19 -4.81
CA THR A 149 -14.83 -6.90 -5.39
C THR A 149 -15.25 -8.01 -6.35
N SER A 150 -16.43 -8.60 -6.16
CA SER A 150 -17.02 -9.58 -7.09
C SER A 150 -17.34 -9.01 -8.48
N SER A 151 -17.48 -7.68 -8.60
CA SER A 151 -17.76 -7.00 -9.88
C SER A 151 -16.50 -6.80 -10.74
N ILE A 152 -15.30 -6.99 -10.18
CA ILE A 152 -14.04 -6.70 -10.87
C ILE A 152 -13.84 -7.65 -12.06
N ILE A 153 -14.00 -8.97 -11.88
CA ILE A 153 -13.82 -9.95 -12.96
C ILE A 153 -14.81 -9.73 -14.11
N PRO A 154 -16.14 -9.61 -13.88
CA PRO A 154 -17.07 -9.24 -14.93
C PRO A 154 -16.69 -7.95 -15.68
N ALA A 155 -16.22 -6.93 -14.96
CA ALA A 155 -15.83 -5.67 -15.57
C ALA A 155 -14.53 -5.78 -16.40
N ILE A 156 -13.56 -6.59 -15.97
CA ILE A 156 -12.37 -6.89 -16.78
C ILE A 156 -12.79 -7.48 -18.13
N LEU A 157 -13.72 -8.41 -18.15
CA LEU A 157 -14.18 -9.08 -19.36
C LEU A 157 -15.04 -8.20 -20.27
N SER A 158 -15.80 -7.27 -19.71
CA SER A 158 -16.78 -6.47 -20.47
C SER A 158 -16.37 -5.03 -20.74
N SER A 159 -15.53 -4.43 -19.89
CA SER A 159 -15.31 -2.99 -19.86
C SER A 159 -13.84 -2.57 -19.96
N ALA A 160 -12.88 -3.52 -19.92
CA ALA A 160 -11.49 -3.18 -20.09
C ALA A 160 -11.21 -2.68 -21.52
N ARG A 161 -10.66 -1.48 -21.60
CA ARG A 161 -10.36 -0.80 -22.88
C ARG A 161 -9.16 0.12 -22.70
N PRO A 162 -8.47 0.48 -23.80
CA PRO A 162 -7.41 1.46 -23.75
C PRO A 162 -7.90 2.80 -23.22
N PRO A 163 -7.15 3.48 -22.35
CA PRO A 163 -7.52 4.79 -21.81
C PRO A 163 -7.51 5.86 -22.87
N VAL A 164 -8.46 6.80 -22.76
CA VAL A 164 -8.59 7.95 -23.67
C VAL A 164 -7.83 9.16 -23.13
N VAL A 165 -7.63 9.23 -21.83
CA VAL A 165 -6.92 10.34 -21.19
C VAL A 165 -5.56 10.60 -21.85
N LYS A 166 -5.25 11.90 -22.04
CA LYS A 166 -3.98 12.37 -22.60
C LYS A 166 -3.37 13.38 -21.66
N VAL A 167 -2.11 13.18 -21.34
CA VAL A 167 -1.30 14.21 -20.70
C VAL A 167 -0.91 15.23 -21.76
N LEU A 168 -1.14 16.50 -21.48
CA LEU A 168 -0.68 17.60 -22.33
C LEU A 168 0.71 18.00 -21.87
N TYR A 169 1.70 17.77 -22.72
CA TYR A 169 3.07 18.14 -22.44
C TYR A 169 3.38 19.53 -22.93
N ASP A 170 4.43 20.11 -22.36
CA ASP A 170 5.02 21.35 -22.85
C ASP A 170 5.32 21.25 -24.35
N GLN A 171 5.20 22.39 -25.07
CA GLN A 171 5.35 22.44 -26.53
C GLN A 171 6.70 21.92 -27.02
N HIS A 172 7.79 22.14 -26.25
CA HIS A 172 9.12 21.65 -26.62
C HIS A 172 9.23 20.13 -26.43
N ILE A 173 8.67 19.58 -25.35
CA ILE A 173 8.56 18.14 -25.14
C ILE A 173 7.74 17.49 -26.26
N GLU A 174 6.57 18.05 -26.62
CA GLU A 174 5.78 17.51 -27.71
C GLU A 174 6.49 17.60 -29.07
N ALA A 175 7.25 18.66 -29.33
CA ALA A 175 8.03 18.79 -30.55
C ALA A 175 9.15 17.73 -30.61
N ALA A 176 9.85 17.50 -29.50
CA ALA A 176 10.89 16.47 -29.40
C ALA A 176 10.29 15.05 -29.60
N ILE A 177 9.16 14.77 -28.94
CA ILE A 177 8.43 13.50 -29.15
C ILE A 177 8.09 13.31 -30.63
N ARG A 178 7.52 14.33 -31.28
CA ARG A 178 7.17 14.25 -32.70
C ARG A 178 8.40 14.00 -33.59
N SER A 179 9.51 14.66 -33.30
CA SER A 179 10.79 14.46 -34.02
C SER A 179 11.26 13.02 -33.92
N LEU A 180 11.38 12.49 -32.70
CA LEU A 180 11.84 11.11 -32.45
C LEU A 180 10.91 10.09 -33.09
N ARG A 181 9.60 10.28 -33.02
CA ARG A 181 8.61 9.42 -33.65
C ARG A 181 8.76 9.40 -35.19
N THR A 182 8.99 10.57 -35.78
CA THR A 182 9.09 10.67 -37.25
C THR A 182 10.39 10.07 -37.77
N VAL A 183 11.51 10.29 -37.07
CA VAL A 183 12.83 9.82 -37.49
C VAL A 183 13.02 8.32 -37.25
N TYR A 184 12.57 7.83 -36.09
CA TYR A 184 12.82 6.45 -35.62
C TYR A 184 11.60 5.55 -35.64
N ASN A 185 10.44 6.03 -36.13
CA ASN A 185 9.17 5.32 -36.14
C ASN A 185 8.75 4.77 -34.75
N LEU A 186 9.00 5.55 -33.70
CA LEU A 186 8.67 5.16 -32.34
C LEU A 186 7.19 5.38 -32.03
N GLU A 187 6.66 4.55 -31.13
CA GLU A 187 5.39 4.86 -30.49
C GLU A 187 5.54 6.07 -29.54
N TRP A 188 4.40 6.68 -29.15
CA TRP A 188 4.40 7.84 -28.26
C TRP A 188 5.18 7.60 -26.96
N ILE A 189 4.91 6.49 -26.28
CA ILE A 189 5.57 6.13 -25.04
C ILE A 189 7.07 5.85 -25.23
N GLY A 190 7.45 5.22 -26.35
CA GLY A 190 8.86 4.97 -26.66
C GLY A 190 9.66 6.25 -26.84
N ALA A 191 9.06 7.29 -27.44
CA ALA A 191 9.69 8.59 -27.59
C ALA A 191 9.83 9.33 -26.23
N ILE A 192 8.82 9.25 -25.36
CA ILE A 192 8.91 9.80 -23.98
C ILE A 192 10.00 9.07 -23.20
N GLN A 193 10.04 7.74 -23.25
CA GLN A 193 11.07 6.95 -22.56
C GLN A 193 12.47 7.28 -23.07
N ALA A 194 12.62 7.53 -24.39
CA ALA A 194 13.90 7.95 -24.95
C ALA A 194 14.35 9.30 -24.38
N LEU A 195 13.46 10.29 -24.30
CA LEU A 195 13.75 11.58 -23.69
C LEU A 195 14.10 11.49 -22.20
N LEU A 196 13.53 10.51 -21.49
CA LEU A 196 13.82 10.21 -20.09
C LEU A 196 15.09 9.37 -19.89
N GLY A 197 15.83 9.06 -20.96
CA GLY A 197 17.09 8.32 -20.89
C GLY A 197 16.96 6.79 -20.89
N HIS A 198 15.75 6.26 -21.16
CA HIS A 198 15.48 4.81 -21.16
C HIS A 198 15.53 4.17 -22.55
N ALA A 199 16.07 4.87 -23.57
CA ALA A 199 16.22 4.31 -24.91
C ALA A 199 17.21 3.14 -24.93
N LYS A 200 16.80 2.03 -25.59
CA LYS A 200 17.64 0.83 -25.75
C LYS A 200 18.60 0.96 -26.92
N GLU A 201 18.17 1.60 -28.00
CA GLU A 201 18.94 1.77 -29.23
C GLU A 201 19.89 2.97 -29.11
N PRO A 202 21.21 2.81 -29.44
CA PRO A 202 22.19 3.88 -29.31
C PRO A 202 21.83 5.14 -30.10
N ASP A 203 21.40 5.01 -31.35
CA ASP A 203 21.08 6.15 -32.21
C ASP A 203 19.90 6.98 -31.68
N VAL A 204 18.88 6.27 -31.16
CA VAL A 204 17.72 6.92 -30.51
C VAL A 204 18.15 7.64 -29.24
N ARG A 205 19.01 7.00 -28.44
CA ARG A 205 19.52 7.58 -27.19
C ARG A 205 20.32 8.85 -27.42
N ASP A 206 21.24 8.84 -28.40
CA ASP A 206 22.09 10.01 -28.68
C ASP A 206 21.27 11.18 -29.22
N SER A 207 20.29 10.88 -30.10
CA SER A 207 19.37 11.91 -30.60
C SER A 207 18.45 12.46 -29.51
N ALA A 208 17.92 11.60 -28.63
CA ALA A 208 17.10 12.01 -27.51
C ALA A 208 17.90 12.82 -26.48
N ALA A 209 19.16 12.46 -26.20
CA ALA A 209 20.03 13.23 -25.32
C ALA A 209 20.30 14.66 -25.85
N THR A 210 20.54 14.79 -27.16
CA THR A 210 20.73 16.11 -27.79
C THR A 210 19.48 16.99 -27.65
N LEU A 211 18.29 16.44 -27.91
CA LEU A 211 17.01 17.16 -27.74
C LEU A 211 16.75 17.51 -26.27
N SER A 212 17.07 16.60 -25.36
CA SER A 212 16.90 16.82 -23.91
C SER A 212 17.82 17.95 -23.43
N GLU A 213 19.08 17.97 -23.83
CA GLU A 213 19.99 19.05 -23.47
C GLU A 213 19.54 20.43 -24.01
N GLU A 214 18.92 20.47 -25.19
CA GLU A 214 18.36 21.71 -25.74
C GLU A 214 17.18 22.20 -24.92
N ILE A 215 16.25 21.30 -24.56
CA ILE A 215 15.08 21.60 -23.73
C ILE A 215 15.53 22.08 -22.34
N GLU A 216 16.47 21.37 -21.71
CA GLU A 216 16.98 21.71 -20.38
C GLU A 216 17.64 23.08 -20.33
N ARG A 217 18.37 23.43 -21.38
CA ARG A 217 18.96 24.80 -21.52
C ARG A 217 17.90 25.89 -21.60
N MET A 218 16.77 25.63 -22.30
CA MET A 218 15.68 26.60 -22.44
C MET A 218 14.89 26.75 -21.14
N HIS A 219 14.55 25.64 -20.48
CA HIS A 219 13.67 25.62 -19.31
C HIS A 219 14.40 25.74 -17.98
N ARG A 220 15.72 25.53 -17.92
CA ARG A 220 16.54 25.43 -16.71
C ARG A 220 16.05 24.34 -15.74
N MET A 221 15.42 23.33 -16.27
CA MET A 221 14.87 22.16 -15.57
C MET A 221 15.19 20.91 -16.39
N THR A 222 15.34 19.76 -15.72
CA THR A 222 15.54 18.52 -16.45
C THR A 222 14.26 18.09 -17.18
N VAL A 223 14.42 17.37 -18.30
CA VAL A 223 13.26 16.82 -19.03
C VAL A 223 12.37 15.99 -18.11
N ALA A 224 12.95 15.19 -17.21
CA ALA A 224 12.22 14.42 -16.23
C ALA A 224 11.34 15.30 -15.31
N GLN A 225 11.88 16.45 -14.86
CA GLN A 225 11.09 17.39 -14.04
C GLN A 225 9.93 18.03 -14.81
N ILE A 226 10.15 18.38 -16.08
CA ILE A 226 9.10 18.98 -16.92
C ILE A 226 7.99 17.95 -17.18
N VAL A 227 8.35 16.73 -17.57
CA VAL A 227 7.43 15.63 -17.82
C VAL A 227 6.63 15.29 -16.56
N ALA A 228 7.31 15.14 -15.41
CA ALA A 228 6.66 14.90 -14.13
C ALA A 228 5.69 16.03 -13.75
N GLY A 229 6.11 17.29 -13.93
CA GLY A 229 5.25 18.46 -13.67
C GLY A 229 3.98 18.45 -14.50
N ASN A 230 4.07 18.15 -15.79
CA ASN A 230 2.88 18.05 -16.66
C ASN A 230 1.93 16.92 -16.24
N ARG A 231 2.45 15.75 -15.83
CA ARG A 231 1.62 14.65 -15.31
C ARG A 231 0.97 14.99 -13.98
N HIS A 232 1.70 15.64 -13.06
CA HIS A 232 1.14 16.11 -11.80
C HIS A 232 0.01 17.11 -12.02
N HIS A 233 0.21 18.10 -12.89
CA HIS A 233 -0.84 19.05 -13.25
C HIS A 233 -2.07 18.38 -13.85
N CYS A 234 -1.89 17.38 -14.72
CA CYS A 234 -2.99 16.59 -15.26
C CYS A 234 -3.71 15.80 -14.17
N ALA A 235 -2.97 15.18 -13.23
CA ALA A 235 -3.54 14.44 -12.11
C ALA A 235 -4.35 15.34 -11.16
N GLU A 236 -3.80 16.50 -10.81
CA GLU A 236 -4.47 17.55 -10.02
C GLU A 236 -5.78 17.99 -10.70
N HIS A 237 -5.72 18.35 -11.98
CA HIS A 237 -6.90 18.77 -12.73
C HIS A 237 -8.01 17.71 -12.75
N ILE A 238 -7.65 16.42 -12.96
CA ILE A 238 -8.65 15.34 -12.93
C ILE A 238 -9.20 15.19 -11.50
N ALA A 239 -8.35 15.25 -10.47
CA ALA A 239 -8.79 15.13 -9.10
C ALA A 239 -9.74 16.27 -8.71
N ASP A 240 -9.41 17.51 -9.05
CA ASP A 240 -10.25 18.70 -8.78
C ASP A 240 -11.62 18.62 -9.46
N GLU A 241 -11.67 17.99 -10.63
CA GLU A 241 -12.93 17.82 -11.33
C GLU A 241 -13.86 16.77 -10.72
N VAL A 242 -13.34 15.78 -10.03
CA VAL A 242 -14.12 14.61 -9.56
C VAL A 242 -14.25 14.52 -8.05
N VAL A 243 -13.42 15.26 -7.29
CA VAL A 243 -13.42 15.23 -5.82
C VAL A 243 -14.25 16.38 -5.27
N GLU A 244 -15.25 16.04 -4.47
CA GLU A 244 -16.03 16.99 -3.69
C GLU A 244 -15.69 16.83 -2.21
N PHE A 245 -15.27 17.91 -1.55
CA PHE A 245 -15.10 17.92 -0.11
C PHE A 245 -16.42 18.27 0.58
N ARG A 246 -16.91 17.36 1.38
CA ARG A 246 -18.02 17.60 2.32
C ARG A 246 -17.46 17.73 3.72
N SER A 247 -18.09 18.58 4.52
CA SER A 247 -17.80 18.56 5.95
C SER A 247 -17.98 17.12 6.47
N PRO A 248 -16.95 16.49 7.06
CA PRO A 248 -17.07 15.12 7.53
C PRO A 248 -18.27 15.04 8.48
N GLU A 249 -19.11 14.01 8.32
CA GLU A 249 -20.15 13.73 9.31
C GLU A 249 -19.47 13.61 10.66
N ARG A 250 -19.93 14.38 11.63
CA ARG A 250 -19.38 14.42 13.00
C ARG A 250 -19.68 13.10 13.71
N ALA A 251 -19.01 12.02 13.33
CA ALA A 251 -18.80 10.91 14.26
C ALA A 251 -18.01 11.48 15.46
N PRO A 252 -18.33 11.09 16.70
CA PRO A 252 -17.54 11.49 17.84
C PRO A 252 -16.11 10.98 17.64
N ASP A 253 -15.27 11.92 17.23
CA ASP A 253 -13.89 11.62 16.86
C ASP A 253 -13.11 11.44 18.18
N ILE A 254 -13.03 10.19 18.63
CA ILE A 254 -12.32 9.80 19.86
C ILE A 254 -10.86 10.27 19.76
N ASP A 255 -10.27 10.23 18.57
CA ASP A 255 -8.94 10.73 18.30
C ASP A 255 -8.85 12.24 18.56
N ARG A 256 -9.83 12.99 18.11
CA ARG A 256 -9.91 14.44 18.38
C ARG A 256 -10.14 14.74 19.84
N LEU A 257 -10.92 13.92 20.54
CA LEU A 257 -11.13 14.03 21.98
C LEU A 257 -9.82 13.78 22.75
N LEU A 258 -9.03 12.81 22.33
CA LEU A 258 -7.76 12.44 22.94
C LEU A 258 -6.61 13.42 22.59
N THR A 259 -6.63 14.02 21.40
CA THR A 259 -5.55 14.91 20.93
C THR A 259 -5.79 16.39 21.23
N THR A 260 -7.01 16.82 21.55
CA THR A 260 -7.28 18.20 21.94
C THR A 260 -6.75 18.51 23.35
N ARG A 261 -6.13 19.69 23.52
CA ARG A 261 -5.43 20.09 24.77
C ARG A 261 -6.30 20.04 26.02
N ILE A 262 -7.56 20.43 25.95
CA ILE A 262 -8.45 20.52 27.11
C ILE A 262 -8.95 19.16 27.60
N PRO A 263 -9.58 18.28 26.76
CA PRO A 263 -9.97 16.94 27.22
C PRO A 263 -8.80 15.94 27.20
N GLY A 264 -7.80 16.09 26.33
CA GLY A 264 -6.71 15.12 26.16
C GLY A 264 -5.77 15.05 27.37
N ILE A 265 -5.38 16.20 27.95
CA ILE A 265 -4.48 16.22 29.13
C ILE A 265 -5.09 15.51 30.35
N PRO A 266 -6.33 15.77 30.78
CA PRO A 266 -6.92 15.04 31.91
C PRO A 266 -7.15 13.55 31.60
N ILE A 267 -7.49 13.18 30.37
CA ILE A 267 -7.64 11.77 29.98
C ILE A 267 -6.27 11.06 30.03
N LEU A 268 -5.21 11.68 29.51
CA LEU A 268 -3.85 11.14 29.61
C LEU A 268 -3.42 10.96 31.06
N ALA A 269 -3.66 11.97 31.92
CA ALA A 269 -3.37 11.91 33.34
C ALA A 269 -4.14 10.77 34.02
N ALA A 270 -5.43 10.60 33.72
CA ALA A 270 -6.25 9.52 34.25
C ALA A 270 -5.74 8.12 33.83
N ILE A 271 -5.31 7.96 32.57
CA ILE A 271 -4.73 6.71 32.08
C ILE A 271 -3.40 6.43 32.81
N LEU A 272 -2.55 7.44 32.98
CA LEU A 272 -1.25 7.30 33.65
C LEU A 272 -1.42 6.91 35.14
N VAL A 273 -2.36 7.55 35.83
CA VAL A 273 -2.73 7.20 37.21
C VAL A 273 -3.31 5.78 37.28
N GLY A 274 -4.18 5.40 36.31
CA GLY A 274 -4.74 4.06 36.24
C GLY A 274 -3.67 2.99 36.08
N ILE A 275 -2.69 3.20 35.20
CA ILE A 275 -1.56 2.29 35.03
C ILE A 275 -0.75 2.18 36.32
N LEU A 276 -0.43 3.32 36.96
CA LEU A 276 0.36 3.36 38.21
C LEU A 276 -0.35 2.63 39.34
N LEU A 277 -1.66 2.84 39.52
CA LEU A 277 -2.47 2.12 40.49
C LEU A 277 -2.51 0.61 40.19
N THR A 278 -2.66 0.23 38.93
CA THR A 278 -2.67 -1.19 38.54
C THR A 278 -1.35 -1.87 38.87
N VAL A 279 -0.23 -1.24 38.55
CA VAL A 279 1.12 -1.77 38.89
C VAL A 279 1.29 -1.86 40.43
N PHE A 280 0.85 -0.85 41.15
CA PHE A 280 0.95 -0.87 42.63
C PHE A 280 0.08 -1.98 43.25
N LEU A 281 -1.17 -2.13 42.81
CA LEU A 281 -2.09 -3.17 43.31
C LEU A 281 -1.58 -4.59 42.99
N ILE A 282 -1.13 -4.80 41.75
CA ILE A 282 -0.57 -6.11 41.37
C ILE A 282 0.73 -6.38 42.12
N GLY A 283 1.61 -5.38 42.27
CA GLY A 283 2.84 -5.49 43.05
C GLY A 283 2.60 -5.86 44.50
N SER A 284 1.67 -5.15 45.19
CA SER A 284 1.34 -5.43 46.59
C SER A 284 0.69 -6.82 46.76
N TRP A 285 -0.17 -7.23 45.81
CA TRP A 285 -0.76 -8.57 45.85
C TRP A 285 0.31 -9.67 45.66
N LEU A 286 1.25 -9.45 44.75
CA LEU A 286 2.34 -10.41 44.45
C LEU A 286 3.29 -10.51 45.68
N GLU A 287 3.62 -9.39 46.35
CA GLU A 287 4.42 -9.34 47.53
C GLU A 287 3.76 -10.15 48.66
N GLN A 288 2.48 -9.94 48.95
CA GLN A 288 1.73 -10.70 49.95
C GLN A 288 1.69 -12.21 49.61
N ALA A 289 1.52 -12.56 48.34
CA ALA A 289 1.54 -13.97 47.90
C ALA A 289 2.90 -14.62 48.15
N ILE A 290 4.01 -13.93 47.86
CA ILE A 290 5.38 -14.43 48.10
C ILE A 290 5.65 -14.55 49.59
N VAL A 291 5.31 -13.54 50.40
CA VAL A 291 5.50 -13.58 51.85
C VAL A 291 4.73 -14.74 52.46
N SER A 292 3.47 -14.97 52.06
CA SER A 292 2.67 -16.12 52.55
C SER A 292 3.27 -17.46 52.23
N LEU A 293 3.89 -17.60 51.05
CA LEU A 293 4.60 -18.84 50.62
C LEU A 293 5.86 -19.09 51.48
N ILE A 294 6.61 -18.01 51.80
CA ILE A 294 7.82 -18.09 52.62
C ILE A 294 7.45 -18.43 54.06
N ASP A 295 6.44 -17.80 54.65
CA ASP A 295 5.97 -18.09 56.00
C ASP A 295 5.44 -19.53 56.15
N THR A 296 4.74 -20.05 55.16
CA THR A 296 4.28 -21.45 55.12
C THR A 296 5.46 -22.41 55.07
N SER A 297 6.52 -22.10 54.32
CA SER A 297 7.71 -22.92 54.24
C SER A 297 8.56 -22.86 55.52
N SER A 298 8.66 -21.73 56.21
CA SER A 298 9.39 -21.54 57.46
C SER A 298 8.71 -22.23 58.64
N SER A 299 7.36 -22.20 58.69
CA SER A 299 6.58 -22.90 59.73
C SER A 299 6.72 -24.43 59.62
N THR A 300 6.80 -24.97 58.38
CA THR A 300 7.01 -26.40 58.14
C THR A 300 8.41 -26.85 58.56
N THR A 301 9.40 -25.98 58.43
CA THR A 301 10.80 -26.27 58.84
C THR A 301 10.96 -26.21 60.37
N SER A 302 10.28 -25.25 61.02
CA SER A 302 10.30 -25.12 62.49
C SER A 302 9.65 -26.31 63.22
N THR A 303 8.51 -26.82 62.69
CA THR A 303 7.88 -28.03 63.23
C THR A 303 8.70 -29.31 63.04
N ARG A 304 9.52 -29.39 62.00
CA ARG A 304 10.44 -30.54 61.85
C ARG A 304 11.63 -30.50 62.78
N ILE A 305 12.20 -29.33 63.10
CA ILE A 305 13.33 -29.16 64.04
C ILE A 305 12.88 -29.39 65.49
N GLY A 306 11.69 -28.88 65.85
CA GLY A 306 11.10 -29.07 67.18
C GLY A 306 10.79 -30.54 67.50
N GLY A 307 10.35 -31.31 66.46
CA GLY A 307 10.06 -32.75 66.58
C GLY A 307 11.32 -33.66 66.79
N VAL A 308 12.48 -33.21 66.30
CA VAL A 308 13.74 -33.94 66.44
C VAL A 308 14.37 -33.68 67.83
N SER A 309 14.33 -32.44 68.35
CA SER A 309 14.85 -32.10 69.67
C SER A 309 14.08 -32.78 70.80
N GLY A 310 12.77 -32.92 70.71
CA GLY A 310 11.91 -33.59 71.69
C GLY A 310 12.15 -35.11 71.78
N ARG A 311 12.61 -35.79 70.76
CA ARG A 311 12.93 -37.22 70.76
C ARG A 311 14.33 -37.50 71.28
N VAL A 312 15.29 -36.65 71.12
CA VAL A 312 16.63 -36.79 71.61
C VAL A 312 16.66 -36.61 73.13
N MET A 313 15.92 -35.65 73.71
CA MET A 313 15.87 -35.48 75.18
C MET A 313 15.11 -36.58 75.91
N ARG A 314 14.20 -37.35 75.33
CA ARG A 314 13.50 -38.44 75.98
C ARG A 314 14.41 -39.70 76.03
N ARG A 315 15.42 -39.84 75.18
CA ARG A 315 16.36 -40.98 75.23
C ARG A 315 17.52 -40.82 76.28
N LEU A 316 17.82 -39.59 76.67
CA LEU A 316 18.86 -39.31 77.65
C LEU A 316 18.41 -39.42 79.14
N ARG A 317 17.06 -39.45 79.38
CA ARG A 317 16.51 -39.61 80.76
C ARG A 317 16.38 -41.10 81.19
N CYS A 318 16.54 -42.08 80.30
CA CYS A 318 16.44 -43.49 80.66
C CYS A 318 17.84 -44.22 80.85
N ALA A 319 18.94 -43.48 80.68
CA ALA A 319 20.30 -44.10 80.80
C ALA A 319 21.04 -43.69 82.06
N GLY A 320 20.37 -43.05 83.04
CA GLY A 320 21.00 -42.58 84.28
C GLY A 320 20.33 -43.08 85.53
N ALA A 321 19.94 -44.39 85.57
CA ALA A 321 19.54 -45.05 86.77
C ALA A 321 19.96 -46.57 86.71
N ARG A 322 21.24 -46.85 86.93
CA ARG A 322 21.77 -48.02 87.66
C ARG A 322 23.25 -47.80 87.88
#